data_1240efacb1a67a18e0403191987a8864
#
_entry.id   1240efacb1a67a18e0403191987a8864
#
_cell.length_a   1.000
_cell.length_b   1.000
_cell.length_c   1.000
_cell.angle_alpha   90.00
_cell.angle_beta   90.00
_cell.angle_gamma   90.00
#
_symmetry.space_group_name_H-M   'P 1'
#
loop_
_entity.id
_entity.type
_entity.pdbx_description
1 polymer ?
#
loop_
_entity_poly.entity_id
_entity_poly.type
_entity_poly.pdbx_seq_one_letter_code
_entity_poly.pdbx_strand_id
1 'polypeptide(L)'
;YRKINLEAAREIARQIRLRNLSGIILIDFINMENPDHQDELFHVFQKLLRKDPVKSKAVDITPLHILEMTRKKVRRPVAEDLAELV
;
A
#
# COMPACT_ATOMS: atom_id res chain seq x y z
N TYR A 1 11.55 -1.24 16.04
CA TYR A 1 11.14 -1.01 14.64
C TYR A 1 9.65 -1.13 14.41
N ARG A 2 8.93 -1.72 15.35
CA ARG A 2 7.46 -1.85 15.25
C ARG A 2 6.78 -0.48 15.04
N LYS A 3 7.11 0.49 15.87
CA LYS A 3 6.51 1.84 15.79
C LYS A 3 6.86 2.52 14.46
N ILE A 4 8.12 2.44 14.04
CA ILE A 4 8.57 3.04 12.79
C ILE A 4 7.85 2.41 11.60
N ASN A 5 7.70 1.09 11.58
CA ASN A 5 7.01 0.39 10.51
C ASN A 5 5.52 0.74 10.46
N LEU A 6 4.88 0.88 11.63
CA LEU A 6 3.46 1.28 11.68
C LEU A 6 3.24 2.70 11.17
N GLU A 7 4.14 3.61 11.52
CA GLU A 7 4.10 4.99 10.99
C GLU A 7 4.36 5.02 9.49
N ALA A 8 5.34 4.24 9.03
CA ALA A 8 5.64 4.10 7.61
C ALA A 8 4.47 3.54 6.83
N ALA A 9 3.75 2.55 7.39
CA ALA A 9 2.59 1.95 6.75
C ALA A 9 1.51 3.00 6.44
N ARG A 10 1.26 3.91 7.37
CA ARG A 10 0.29 5.00 7.18
C ARG A 10 0.70 5.93 6.05
N GLU A 11 1.97 6.33 6.04
CA GLU A 11 2.46 7.24 5.00
C GLU A 11 2.53 6.56 3.64
N ILE A 12 2.91 5.29 3.59
CA ILE A 12 2.94 4.52 2.34
C ILE A 12 1.54 4.38 1.75
N ALA A 13 0.55 4.01 2.58
CA ALA A 13 -0.84 3.90 2.11
C ALA A 13 -1.34 5.24 1.57
N ARG A 14 -0.99 6.33 2.23
CA ARG A 14 -1.33 7.68 1.77
C ARG A 14 -0.68 8.00 0.44
N GLN A 15 0.61 7.73 0.27
CA GLN A 15 1.34 7.99 -0.96
C GLN A 15 0.84 7.16 -2.14
N ILE A 16 0.51 5.89 -1.91
CA ILE A 16 -0.07 5.02 -2.93
C ILE A 16 -1.35 5.65 -3.49
N ARG A 17 -2.19 6.16 -2.60
CA ARG A 17 -3.46 6.81 -2.96
C ARG A 17 -3.23 8.15 -3.67
N LEU A 18 -2.37 9.01 -3.13
CA LEU A 18 -2.09 10.32 -3.70
C LEU A 18 -1.44 10.23 -5.09
N ARG A 19 -0.56 9.28 -5.28
CA ARG A 19 0.15 9.07 -6.55
C ARG A 19 -0.62 8.16 -7.50
N ASN A 20 -1.74 7.59 -7.05
CA ASN A 20 -2.54 6.65 -7.82
C ASN A 20 -1.70 5.50 -8.40
N LEU A 21 -0.86 4.90 -7.56
CA LEU A 21 -0.05 3.76 -7.96
C LEU A 21 -0.93 2.54 -8.19
N SER A 22 -0.63 1.75 -9.20
CA SER A 22 -1.44 0.59 -9.56
C SER A 22 -0.58 -0.61 -9.94
N GLY A 23 -1.21 -1.78 -10.01
CA GLY A 23 -0.55 -3.03 -10.32
C GLY A 23 0.05 -3.67 -9.07
N ILE A 24 1.16 -4.37 -9.26
CA ILE A 24 1.88 -5.02 -8.16
C ILE A 24 2.80 -3.99 -7.49
N ILE A 25 2.65 -3.85 -6.18
CA ILE A 25 3.44 -2.93 -5.37
C ILE A 25 4.15 -3.75 -4.30
N LEU A 26 5.46 -3.56 -4.21
CA LEU A 26 6.29 -4.22 -3.20
C LEU A 26 6.76 -3.19 -2.19
N ILE A 27 6.62 -3.51 -0.90
CA ILE A 27 6.98 -2.63 0.19
C ILE A 27 7.98 -3.35 1.09
N ASP A 28 9.16 -2.74 1.24
CA ASP A 28 10.22 -3.26 2.07
C ASP A 28 10.23 -2.53 3.41
N PHE A 29 9.59 -3.15 4.42
CA PHE A 29 9.61 -2.63 5.77
C PHE A 29 10.90 -3.04 6.50
N ILE A 30 11.23 -2.33 7.59
CA ILE A 30 12.33 -2.74 8.44
C ILE A 30 12.01 -4.12 9.03
N ASN A 31 12.98 -5.04 8.93
CA ASN A 31 12.80 -6.40 9.40
C ASN A 31 12.50 -6.44 10.91
N MET A 32 11.47 -7.19 11.28
CA MET A 32 11.08 -7.43 12.66
C MET A 32 11.14 -8.94 12.94
N GLU A 33 11.87 -9.32 13.99
CA GLU A 33 12.02 -10.72 14.35
C GLU A 33 10.77 -11.32 14.98
N ASN A 34 9.97 -10.50 15.67
CA ASN A 34 8.76 -10.98 16.35
C ASN A 34 7.63 -11.21 15.34
N PRO A 35 7.16 -12.48 15.16
CA PRO A 35 6.08 -12.77 14.23
C PRO A 35 4.78 -12.04 14.53
N ASP A 36 4.48 -11.78 15.81
CA ASP A 36 3.27 -11.06 16.20
C ASP A 36 3.30 -9.61 15.71
N HIS A 37 4.49 -8.99 15.71
CA HIS A 37 4.65 -7.64 15.18
C HIS A 37 4.50 -7.62 13.65
N GLN A 38 4.95 -8.67 12.97
CA GLN A 38 4.76 -8.79 11.52
C GLN A 38 3.28 -8.94 11.18
N ASP A 39 2.56 -9.78 11.92
CA ASP A 39 1.12 -9.97 11.73
C ASP A 39 0.35 -8.69 12.01
N GLU A 40 0.72 -7.97 13.07
CA GLU A 40 0.11 -6.68 13.39
C GLU A 40 0.30 -5.68 12.26
N LEU A 41 1.51 -5.56 11.73
CA LEU A 41 1.83 -4.66 10.62
C LEU A 41 0.99 -4.98 9.39
N PHE A 42 0.87 -6.26 9.04
CA PHE A 42 0.08 -6.72 7.92
C PHE A 42 -1.40 -6.34 8.09
N HIS A 43 -1.97 -6.61 9.27
CA HIS A 43 -3.36 -6.29 9.55
C HIS A 43 -3.64 -4.79 9.56
N VAL A 44 -2.73 -4.00 10.13
CA VAL A 44 -2.85 -2.54 10.13
C VAL A 44 -2.82 -2.02 8.70
N PHE A 45 -1.91 -2.53 7.89
CA PHE A 45 -1.81 -2.10 6.49
C PHE A 45 -3.06 -2.47 5.70
N GLN A 46 -3.62 -3.66 5.90
CA GLN A 46 -4.88 -4.05 5.28
C GLN A 46 -6.02 -3.09 5.64
N LYS A 47 -6.11 -2.68 6.90
CA LYS A 47 -7.13 -1.71 7.34
C LYS A 47 -6.95 -0.36 6.66
N LEU A 48 -5.71 0.08 6.51
CA LEU A 48 -5.40 1.33 5.83
C LEU A 48 -5.80 1.29 4.35
N LEU A 49 -5.57 0.15 3.69
CA LEU A 49 -5.96 -0.04 2.30
C LEU A 49 -7.49 -0.01 2.11
N ARG A 50 -8.25 -0.47 3.10
CA ARG A 50 -9.72 -0.45 3.02
C ARG A 50 -10.30 0.95 2.99
N LYS A 51 -9.57 1.95 3.46
CA LYS A 51 -9.99 3.35 3.42
C LYS A 51 -9.84 3.96 2.03
N ASP A 52 -9.13 3.30 1.14
CA ASP A 52 -8.94 3.73 -0.24
C ASP A 52 -10.20 3.40 -1.04
N PRO A 53 -10.80 4.36 -1.78
CA PRO A 53 -11.93 4.08 -2.66
C PRO A 53 -11.55 3.14 -3.82
N VAL A 54 -10.28 3.07 -4.19
CA VAL A 54 -9.80 2.14 -5.20
C VAL A 54 -9.48 0.80 -4.55
N LYS A 55 -9.99 -0.27 -5.15
CA LYS A 55 -9.82 -1.61 -4.61
C LYS A 55 -8.34 -2.01 -4.57
N SER A 56 -7.88 -2.35 -3.37
CA SER A 56 -6.51 -2.79 -3.10
C SER A 56 -6.53 -4.05 -2.25
N LYS A 57 -5.51 -4.86 -2.39
CA LYS A 57 -5.39 -6.10 -1.62
C LYS A 57 -3.94 -6.31 -1.20
N ALA A 58 -3.70 -6.42 0.09
CA ALA A 58 -2.43 -6.93 0.61
C ALA A 58 -2.47 -8.46 0.49
N VAL A 59 -1.49 -9.04 -0.20
CA VAL A 59 -1.47 -10.46 -0.51
C VAL A 59 -0.72 -11.24 0.56
N ASP A 60 0.51 -10.85 0.86
CA ASP A 60 1.35 -11.59 1.80
C ASP A 60 2.59 -10.79 2.19
N ILE A 61 3.26 -11.25 3.27
CA ILE A 61 4.63 -10.86 3.59
C ILE A 61 5.52 -12.04 3.23
N THR A 62 6.48 -11.82 2.32
CA THR A 62 7.37 -12.88 1.84
C THR A 62 8.38 -13.29 2.92
N PRO A 63 9.08 -14.45 2.73
CA PRO A 63 10.18 -14.82 3.61
C PRO A 63 11.31 -13.79 3.69
N LEU A 64 11.41 -12.90 2.72
CA LEU A 64 12.37 -11.78 2.72
C LEU A 64 11.81 -10.53 3.41
N HIS A 65 10.67 -10.64 4.10
CA HIS A 65 9.98 -9.56 4.81
C HIS A 65 9.52 -8.41 3.91
N ILE A 66 9.23 -8.73 2.65
CA ILE A 66 8.66 -7.78 1.69
C ILE A 66 7.15 -7.99 1.66
N LEU A 67 6.38 -6.92 1.88
CA LEU A 67 4.93 -6.96 1.73
C LEU A 67 4.56 -6.82 0.27
N GLU A 68 3.79 -7.76 -0.24
CA GLU A 68 3.26 -7.74 -1.60
C GLU A 68 1.81 -7.30 -1.57
N MET A 69 1.46 -6.35 -2.42
CA MET A 69 0.08 -5.91 -2.58
C MET A 69 -0.25 -5.66 -4.05
N THR A 70 -1.52 -5.62 -4.34
CA THR A 70 -2.03 -5.22 -5.66
C THR A 70 -3.02 -4.08 -5.49
N ARG A 71 -3.05 -3.17 -6.44
CA ARG A 71 -4.02 -2.08 -6.48
C ARG A 71 -4.59 -1.98 -7.89
N LYS A 72 -5.90 -1.89 -7.98
CA LYS A 72 -6.60 -1.83 -9.26
C LYS A 72 -6.21 -0.57 -10.03
N LYS A 73 -5.95 -0.72 -11.31
CA LYS A 73 -5.70 0.42 -12.18
C LYS A 73 -7.01 1.14 -12.47
N VAL A 74 -7.02 2.44 -12.24
CA VAL A 74 -8.15 3.30 -12.55
C VAL A 74 -7.74 4.25 -13.66
N ARG A 75 -8.47 4.20 -14.77
CA ARG A 75 -8.27 5.14 -15.87
C ARG A 75 -9.03 6.43 -15.57
N ARG A 76 -8.40 7.55 -15.85
CA ARG A 76 -9.07 8.83 -15.82
C ARG A 76 -10.05 8.93 -17.00
N PRO A 77 -11.19 9.59 -16.81
CA PRO A 77 -12.06 9.93 -17.94
C PRO A 77 -11.29 10.74 -19.00
N VAL A 78 -11.61 10.49 -20.26
CA VAL A 78 -10.95 11.17 -21.38
C VAL A 78 -11.03 12.70 -21.27
N ALA A 79 -12.16 13.21 -20.78
CA ALA A 79 -12.33 14.65 -20.58
C ALA A 79 -11.32 15.22 -19.58
N GLU A 80 -10.98 14.50 -18.51
CA GLU A 80 -9.96 14.91 -17.54
C GLU A 80 -8.58 14.87 -18.16
N ASP A 81 -8.29 13.86 -18.97
CA ASP A 81 -7.01 13.74 -19.65
C ASP A 81 -6.79 14.89 -20.62
N LEU A 82 -7.83 15.29 -21.35
CA LEU A 82 -7.79 16.44 -22.24
C LEU A 82 -7.58 17.75 -21.48
N ALA A 83 -8.22 17.89 -20.32
CA ALA A 83 -8.04 19.06 -19.47
C ALA A 83 -6.61 19.20 -18.98
N GLU A 84 -5.93 18.09 -18.71
CA GLU A 84 -4.54 18.10 -18.28
C GLU A 84 -3.57 18.47 -19.40
N LEU A 85 -3.94 18.24 -20.64
CA LEU A 85 -3.13 18.60 -21.81
C LEU A 85 -3.22 20.10 -22.16
N VAL A 86 -4.21 20.76 -21.63
CA VAL A 86 -4.43 22.19 -21.87
C VAL A 86 -3.77 23.03 -20.80
#